data_bb0aba8744cd4440f4aedf488ccd3f79
#
_entry.id   bb0aba8744cd4440f4aedf488ccd3f79
#
_cell.length_a   1.000
_cell.length_b   1.000
_cell.length_c   1.000
_cell.angle_alpha   90.00
_cell.angle_beta   90.00
_cell.angle_gamma   90.00
#
_symmetry.space_group_name_H-M   'P 1'
#
loop_
_entity.id
_entity.type
_entity.pdbx_description
1 polymer ?
#
loop_
_entity_poly.entity_id
_entity_poly.type
_entity_poly.pdbx_seq_one_letter_code
_entity_poly.pdbx_strand_id
1 'polypeptide(L)'
;LHFDSFANELNNLIALSTFGTFSMALMLFSTYLKPLFLPLSQDIAFGIWVLGIIIHLSIAIVFTKKYVIDEFDIETVFATWWIVYIGITMASITAPAYGLEKYGFIFFGMGFLLMIPTLILVSYRYLKFTAIDDQFKPFICIYTALLSILIVGYVNAMNIDGNFLSIIYIGACIFYIFAIYHAIRLLILERLEFVPSFSAFTFPFVISAIATGAAYKFFGLNILNHLFYIQAIIALILVIYVSYKYFEFLMVFLYLVNVLINILIK
;
A
#
# COMPACT_ATOMS: atom_id res chain seq x y z
N LEU A 1 12.63 -23.22 11.02
CA LEU A 1 12.02 -21.88 10.88
C LEU A 1 12.31 -21.13 12.16
N HIS A 2 13.17 -20.13 12.10
CA HIS A 2 13.51 -19.28 13.24
C HIS A 2 12.35 -18.30 13.51
N PHE A 3 11.34 -18.77 14.21
CA PHE A 3 10.18 -17.96 14.59
C PHE A 3 10.59 -16.73 15.42
N ASP A 4 11.62 -16.90 16.26
CA ASP A 4 12.19 -15.84 17.08
C ASP A 4 12.86 -14.73 16.21
N SER A 5 13.51 -15.10 15.12
CA SER A 5 14.10 -14.14 14.19
C SER A 5 13.04 -13.31 13.49
N PHE A 6 11.96 -13.93 13.01
CA PHE A 6 10.84 -13.24 12.37
C PHE A 6 10.10 -12.31 13.37
N ALA A 7 9.86 -12.78 14.59
CA ALA A 7 9.25 -11.96 15.64
C ALA A 7 10.12 -10.75 16.01
N ASN A 8 11.44 -10.92 16.02
CA ASN A 8 12.38 -9.82 16.26
C ASN A 8 12.40 -8.80 15.12
N GLU A 9 12.27 -9.24 13.87
CA GLU A 9 12.17 -8.31 12.71
C GLU A 9 10.87 -7.50 12.75
N LEU A 10 9.74 -8.10 13.12
CA LEU A 10 8.48 -7.39 13.32
C LEU A 10 8.50 -6.39 14.49
N ASN A 11 9.52 -6.44 15.34
CA ASN A 11 9.76 -5.41 16.34
C ASN A 11 10.35 -4.12 15.75
N ASN A 12 10.72 -4.09 14.47
CA ASN A 12 11.10 -2.88 13.76
C ASN A 12 9.85 -2.15 13.25
N LEU A 13 9.78 -0.83 13.46
CA LEU A 13 8.63 0.01 13.06
C LEU A 13 8.33 -0.10 11.55
N ILE A 14 9.37 0.00 10.72
CA ILE A 14 9.22 -0.05 9.26
C ILE A 14 8.75 -1.44 8.82
N ALA A 15 9.35 -2.51 9.36
CA ALA A 15 8.96 -3.87 9.04
C ALA A 15 7.50 -4.13 9.45
N LEU A 16 7.09 -3.75 10.66
CA LEU A 16 5.72 -3.94 11.12
C LEU A 16 4.72 -3.13 10.30
N SER A 17 5.03 -1.86 10.00
CA SER A 17 4.12 -1.02 9.22
C SER A 17 3.97 -1.51 7.77
N THR A 18 5.06 -1.94 7.13
CA THR A 18 5.03 -2.47 5.77
C THR A 18 4.44 -3.87 5.69
N PHE A 19 4.49 -4.67 6.77
CA PHE A 19 3.84 -5.98 6.83
C PHE A 19 2.31 -5.89 6.68
N GLY A 20 1.72 -4.73 6.93
CA GLY A 20 0.31 -4.46 6.60
C GLY A 20 -0.03 -4.71 5.12
N THR A 21 0.94 -4.59 4.19
CA THR A 21 0.73 -4.92 2.78
C THR A 21 0.45 -6.40 2.55
N PHE A 22 1.01 -7.29 3.37
CA PHE A 22 0.73 -8.72 3.30
C PHE A 22 -0.75 -9.03 3.58
N SER A 23 -1.31 -8.44 4.62
CA SER A 23 -2.73 -8.62 4.95
C SER A 23 -3.65 -8.03 3.88
N MET A 24 -3.28 -6.88 3.28
CA MET A 24 -3.98 -6.29 2.13
C MET A 24 -3.93 -7.22 0.92
N ALA A 25 -2.77 -7.82 0.64
CA ALA A 25 -2.60 -8.78 -0.44
C ALA A 25 -3.45 -10.04 -0.22
N LEU A 26 -3.56 -10.57 1.01
CA LEU A 26 -4.44 -11.69 1.32
C LEU A 26 -5.91 -11.37 1.02
N MET A 27 -6.40 -10.18 1.44
CA MET A 27 -7.76 -9.75 1.13
C MET A 27 -8.02 -9.67 -0.38
N LEU A 28 -7.07 -9.13 -1.15
CA LEU A 28 -7.19 -9.04 -2.60
C LEU A 28 -7.08 -10.41 -3.27
N PHE A 29 -6.09 -11.22 -2.89
CA PHE A 29 -5.84 -12.56 -3.43
C PHE A 29 -7.05 -13.47 -3.24
N SER A 30 -7.75 -13.37 -2.12
CA SER A 30 -8.96 -14.13 -1.86
C SER A 30 -10.03 -13.95 -2.95
N THR A 31 -10.14 -12.74 -3.52
CA THR A 31 -11.12 -12.47 -4.58
C THR A 31 -10.77 -13.15 -5.90
N TYR A 32 -9.47 -13.37 -6.16
CA TYR A 32 -9.01 -14.11 -7.35
C TYR A 32 -9.13 -15.62 -7.18
N LEU A 33 -9.02 -16.13 -5.94
CA LEU A 33 -9.23 -17.56 -5.66
C LEU A 33 -10.69 -17.98 -5.81
N LYS A 34 -11.63 -17.09 -5.48
CA LYS A 34 -13.06 -17.40 -5.46
C LYS A 34 -13.58 -18.07 -6.74
N PRO A 35 -13.23 -17.63 -7.97
CA PRO A 35 -13.73 -18.25 -9.20
C PRO A 35 -12.99 -19.52 -9.63
N LEU A 36 -11.84 -19.88 -9.03
CA LEU A 36 -10.96 -20.92 -9.58
C LEU A 36 -11.44 -22.34 -9.32
N PHE A 37 -12.06 -22.63 -8.18
CA PHE A 37 -12.44 -23.99 -7.77
C PHE A 37 -13.81 -24.00 -7.07
N LEU A 38 -14.90 -24.20 -7.80
CA LEU A 38 -16.26 -24.32 -7.22
C LEU A 38 -16.54 -25.77 -6.76
N PRO A 39 -17.25 -26.00 -5.61
CA PRO A 39 -17.79 -25.04 -4.62
C PRO A 39 -16.85 -24.72 -3.44
N LEU A 40 -15.87 -25.58 -3.14
CA LEU A 40 -15.01 -25.49 -1.96
C LEU A 40 -14.15 -24.21 -1.91
N SER A 41 -13.82 -23.65 -3.08
CA SER A 41 -12.99 -22.46 -3.17
C SER A 41 -13.66 -21.20 -2.61
N GLN A 42 -14.99 -21.13 -2.58
CA GLN A 42 -15.72 -19.96 -2.08
C GLN A 42 -15.52 -19.80 -0.56
N ASP A 43 -15.66 -20.88 0.19
CA ASP A 43 -15.49 -20.88 1.64
C ASP A 43 -14.03 -20.65 2.03
N ILE A 44 -13.10 -21.28 1.31
CA ILE A 44 -11.65 -21.07 1.53
C ILE A 44 -11.28 -19.62 1.21
N ALA A 45 -11.73 -19.07 0.08
CA ALA A 45 -11.47 -17.70 -0.30
C ALA A 45 -12.05 -16.72 0.74
N PHE A 46 -13.26 -16.95 1.23
CA PHE A 46 -13.86 -16.15 2.29
C PHE A 46 -13.06 -16.25 3.59
N GLY A 47 -12.62 -17.45 3.98
CA GLY A 47 -11.75 -17.66 5.14
C GLY A 47 -10.43 -16.88 5.04
N ILE A 48 -9.80 -16.88 3.86
CA ILE A 48 -8.57 -16.09 3.60
C ILE A 48 -8.86 -14.59 3.70
N TRP A 49 -10.00 -14.12 3.19
CA TRP A 49 -10.41 -12.72 3.30
C TRP A 49 -10.57 -12.27 4.76
N VAL A 50 -11.29 -13.07 5.55
CA VAL A 50 -11.48 -12.81 7.00
C VAL A 50 -10.13 -12.84 7.73
N LEU A 51 -9.27 -13.81 7.41
CA LEU A 51 -7.92 -13.90 7.99
C LEU A 51 -7.10 -12.64 7.67
N GLY A 52 -7.16 -12.14 6.43
CA GLY A 52 -6.52 -10.89 6.03
C GLY A 52 -6.97 -9.70 6.88
N ILE A 53 -8.27 -9.57 7.14
CA ILE A 53 -8.83 -8.53 8.01
C ILE A 53 -8.31 -8.66 9.44
N ILE A 54 -8.36 -9.87 10.00
CA ILE A 54 -7.91 -10.12 11.39
C ILE A 54 -6.43 -9.78 11.53
N ILE A 55 -5.59 -10.21 10.61
CA ILE A 55 -4.15 -9.89 10.62
C ILE A 55 -3.96 -8.37 10.53
N HIS A 56 -4.67 -7.69 9.65
CA HIS A 56 -4.53 -6.25 9.47
C HIS A 56 -4.90 -5.47 10.74
N LEU A 57 -6.04 -5.80 11.35
CA LEU A 57 -6.47 -5.18 12.61
C LEU A 57 -5.50 -5.49 13.75
N SER A 58 -4.95 -6.70 13.81
CA SER A 58 -3.94 -7.07 14.81
C SER A 58 -2.66 -6.23 14.64
N ILE A 59 -2.19 -6.03 13.39
CA ILE A 59 -1.06 -5.15 13.09
C ILE A 59 -1.37 -3.72 13.57
N ALA A 60 -2.55 -3.19 13.25
CA ALA A 60 -2.93 -1.84 13.65
C ALA A 60 -2.97 -1.67 15.16
N ILE A 61 -3.48 -2.65 15.91
CA ILE A 61 -3.53 -2.63 17.38
C ILE A 61 -2.10 -2.67 17.97
N VAL A 62 -1.27 -3.62 17.51
CA VAL A 62 0.11 -3.77 17.99
C VAL A 62 0.94 -2.53 17.67
N PHE A 63 0.82 -2.04 16.43
CA PHE A 63 1.52 -0.84 15.99
C PHE A 63 1.13 0.39 16.80
N THR A 64 -0.18 0.59 17.01
CA THR A 64 -0.69 1.72 17.80
C THR A 64 -0.19 1.66 19.23
N LYS A 65 -0.29 0.48 19.87
CA LYS A 65 0.21 0.33 21.24
C LYS A 65 1.69 0.68 21.32
N LYS A 66 2.51 0.06 20.47
CA LYS A 66 3.96 0.18 20.58
C LYS A 66 4.47 1.56 20.14
N TYR A 67 4.07 2.04 18.95
CA TYR A 67 4.70 3.21 18.33
C TYR A 67 3.90 4.51 18.46
N VAL A 68 2.65 4.45 18.95
CA VAL A 68 1.86 5.67 19.22
C VAL A 68 1.73 5.92 20.70
N ILE A 69 1.56 4.86 21.52
CA ILE A 69 1.31 5.02 22.96
C ILE A 69 2.60 4.88 23.76
N ASP A 70 3.39 3.80 23.53
CA ASP A 70 4.54 3.46 24.38
C ASP A 70 5.84 4.17 23.93
N GLU A 71 6.12 4.21 22.62
CA GLU A 71 7.41 4.63 22.04
C GLU A 71 7.23 5.67 20.92
N PHE A 72 6.40 6.71 21.15
CA PHE A 72 6.14 7.70 20.10
C PHE A 72 7.37 8.56 19.80
N ASP A 73 7.79 8.55 18.53
CA ASP A 73 8.82 9.42 17.99
C ASP A 73 8.39 9.99 16.63
N ILE A 74 8.26 11.30 16.53
CA ILE A 74 7.82 12.00 15.33
C ILE A 74 8.77 11.78 14.14
N GLU A 75 10.06 11.58 14.37
CA GLU A 75 11.04 11.38 13.31
C GLU A 75 10.86 10.02 12.59
N THR A 76 10.23 9.07 13.26
CA THR A 76 9.94 7.74 12.72
C THR A 76 8.58 7.65 12.02
N VAL A 77 7.81 8.73 11.96
CA VAL A 77 6.51 8.79 11.29
C VAL A 77 6.70 8.92 9.78
N PHE A 78 6.66 7.81 9.07
CA PHE A 78 6.72 7.74 7.61
C PHE A 78 5.35 7.50 6.98
N ALA A 79 5.25 7.68 5.67
CA ALA A 79 4.03 7.38 4.92
C ALA A 79 3.60 5.90 5.00
N THR A 80 4.46 4.99 5.47
CA THR A 80 4.12 3.61 5.79
C THR A 80 3.06 3.48 6.90
N TRP A 81 2.87 4.51 7.74
CA TRP A 81 1.79 4.56 8.72
C TRP A 81 0.41 4.45 8.07
N TRP A 82 0.27 4.96 6.84
CA TRP A 82 -0.99 4.81 6.08
C TRP A 82 -1.27 3.38 5.67
N ILE A 83 -0.24 2.54 5.49
CA ILE A 83 -0.45 1.11 5.25
C ILE A 83 -1.17 0.50 6.45
N VAL A 84 -0.75 0.85 7.67
CA VAL A 84 -1.34 0.34 8.92
C VAL A 84 -2.78 0.80 9.11
N TYR A 85 -3.04 2.11 8.93
CA TYR A 85 -4.32 2.70 9.33
C TYR A 85 -5.35 2.77 8.21
N ILE A 86 -4.89 3.00 6.97
CA ILE A 86 -5.79 3.18 5.82
C ILE A 86 -5.88 1.91 4.98
N GLY A 87 -4.89 1.03 5.11
CA GLY A 87 -4.87 -0.26 4.42
C GLY A 87 -6.09 -1.15 4.70
N ILE A 88 -6.79 -0.96 5.82
CA ILE A 88 -8.06 -1.65 6.11
C ILE A 88 -9.14 -1.35 5.04
N THR A 89 -9.02 -0.27 4.30
CA THR A 89 -9.90 0.05 3.16
C THR A 89 -9.84 -1.03 2.07
N MET A 90 -8.79 -1.87 2.05
CA MET A 90 -8.75 -3.03 1.16
C MET A 90 -9.91 -4.00 1.43
N ALA A 91 -10.36 -4.13 2.68
CA ALA A 91 -11.55 -4.91 3.01
C ALA A 91 -12.82 -4.30 2.39
N SER A 92 -12.91 -2.95 2.32
CA SER A 92 -14.00 -2.26 1.61
C SER A 92 -13.97 -2.56 0.11
N ILE A 93 -12.79 -2.50 -0.51
CA ILE A 93 -12.61 -2.76 -1.95
C ILE A 93 -13.02 -4.17 -2.33
N THR A 94 -12.76 -5.13 -1.46
CA THR A 94 -12.94 -6.57 -1.73
C THR A 94 -14.27 -7.13 -1.19
N ALA A 95 -14.98 -6.42 -0.33
CA ALA A 95 -16.26 -6.82 0.26
C ALA A 95 -17.34 -7.21 -0.79
N PRO A 96 -17.50 -6.50 -1.94
CA PRO A 96 -18.49 -6.86 -2.95
C PRO A 96 -18.32 -8.27 -3.52
N ALA A 97 -17.10 -8.79 -3.56
CA ALA A 97 -16.85 -10.16 -4.00
C ALA A 97 -17.58 -11.21 -3.14
N TYR A 98 -17.95 -10.84 -1.91
CA TYR A 98 -18.64 -11.70 -0.93
C TYR A 98 -20.07 -11.24 -0.62
N GLY A 99 -20.59 -10.21 -1.31
CA GLY A 99 -21.93 -9.65 -1.04
C GLY A 99 -22.00 -8.91 0.30
N LEU A 100 -20.88 -8.35 0.75
CA LEU A 100 -20.71 -7.72 2.06
C LEU A 100 -20.48 -6.20 1.95
N GLU A 101 -21.07 -5.53 0.96
CA GLU A 101 -20.91 -4.10 0.68
C GLU A 101 -21.23 -3.24 1.92
N LYS A 102 -22.26 -3.61 2.67
CA LYS A 102 -22.65 -2.90 3.91
C LYS A 102 -21.53 -2.89 4.96
N TYR A 103 -20.78 -3.99 5.07
CA TYR A 103 -19.61 -4.08 5.96
C TYR A 103 -18.41 -3.38 5.35
N GLY A 104 -18.30 -3.39 4.00
CA GLY A 104 -17.32 -2.60 3.28
C GLY A 104 -17.36 -1.13 3.64
N PHE A 105 -18.57 -0.56 3.82
CA PHE A 105 -18.74 0.82 4.30
C PHE A 105 -18.08 1.08 5.66
N ILE A 106 -18.16 0.15 6.59
CA ILE A 106 -17.54 0.31 7.91
C ILE A 106 -16.01 0.40 7.75
N PHE A 107 -15.40 -0.48 6.95
CA PHE A 107 -13.96 -0.47 6.69
C PHE A 107 -13.50 0.77 5.94
N PHE A 108 -14.30 1.25 4.98
CA PHE A 108 -14.06 2.56 4.35
C PHE A 108 -14.08 3.69 5.38
N GLY A 109 -15.11 3.73 6.23
CA GLY A 109 -15.25 4.75 7.28
C GLY A 109 -14.07 4.75 8.25
N MET A 110 -13.59 3.56 8.66
CA MET A 110 -12.40 3.44 9.50
C MET A 110 -11.17 4.03 8.81
N GLY A 111 -10.89 3.65 7.56
CA GLY A 111 -9.76 4.17 6.79
C GLY A 111 -9.85 5.68 6.58
N PHE A 112 -11.04 6.20 6.25
CA PHE A 112 -11.27 7.62 6.02
C PHE A 112 -11.08 8.45 7.30
N LEU A 113 -11.61 8.01 8.43
CA LEU A 113 -11.46 8.71 9.71
C LEU A 113 -10.00 8.73 10.18
N LEU A 114 -9.28 7.60 10.03
CA LEU A 114 -7.88 7.50 10.41
C LEU A 114 -6.95 8.23 9.43
N MET A 115 -7.38 8.47 8.19
CA MET A 115 -6.64 9.26 7.21
C MET A 115 -6.40 10.69 7.70
N ILE A 116 -7.40 11.33 8.33
CA ILE A 116 -7.32 12.75 8.70
C ILE A 116 -6.16 13.03 9.68
N PRO A 117 -6.08 12.38 10.87
CA PRO A 117 -4.99 12.62 11.80
C PRO A 117 -3.63 12.15 11.26
N THR A 118 -3.61 11.02 10.55
CA THR A 118 -2.35 10.50 10.01
C THR A 118 -1.81 11.33 8.85
N LEU A 119 -2.68 11.94 8.02
CA LEU A 119 -2.25 12.88 6.98
C LEU A 119 -1.56 14.11 7.60
N ILE A 120 -2.14 14.68 8.66
CA ILE A 120 -1.55 15.83 9.37
C ILE A 120 -0.20 15.42 9.95
N LEU A 121 -0.13 14.29 10.65
CA LEU A 121 1.05 13.83 11.35
C LEU A 121 2.22 13.52 10.40
N VAL A 122 1.94 12.73 9.35
CA VAL A 122 2.93 12.36 8.34
C VAL A 122 3.40 13.60 7.56
N SER A 123 2.48 14.47 7.16
CA SER A 123 2.86 15.69 6.43
C SER A 123 3.69 16.64 7.31
N TYR A 124 3.34 16.80 8.59
CA TYR A 124 4.14 17.56 9.54
C TYR A 124 5.57 17.02 9.64
N ARG A 125 5.71 15.70 9.76
CA ARG A 125 7.03 15.03 9.80
C ARG A 125 7.86 15.35 8.56
N TYR A 126 7.31 15.17 7.35
CA TYR A 126 8.04 15.42 6.10
C TYR A 126 8.39 16.90 5.90
N LEU A 127 7.58 17.83 6.40
CA LEU A 127 7.84 19.27 6.30
C LEU A 127 8.87 19.74 7.31
N LYS A 128 8.89 19.16 8.52
CA LYS A 128 9.72 19.64 9.63
C LYS A 128 11.07 18.93 9.69
N PHE A 129 11.11 17.65 9.39
CA PHE A 129 12.31 16.81 9.49
C PHE A 129 12.70 16.34 8.09
N THR A 130 13.48 17.17 7.39
CA THR A 130 13.83 16.95 5.97
C THR A 130 15.00 16.00 5.78
N ALA A 131 15.79 15.74 6.80
CA ALA A 131 16.86 14.74 6.77
C ALA A 131 16.24 13.34 6.82
N ILE A 132 16.27 12.64 5.70
CA ILE A 132 15.72 11.29 5.54
C ILE A 132 16.80 10.41 4.92
N ASP A 133 17.12 9.30 5.58
CA ASP A 133 18.04 8.31 5.04
C ASP A 133 17.55 7.80 3.68
N ASP A 134 18.46 7.52 2.78
CA ASP A 134 18.19 7.10 1.42
C ASP A 134 17.24 5.90 1.36
N GLN A 135 17.41 4.96 2.29
CA GLN A 135 16.55 3.78 2.38
C GLN A 135 15.07 4.07 2.66
N PHE A 136 14.71 5.26 3.16
CA PHE A 136 13.33 5.63 3.48
C PHE A 136 12.73 6.68 2.54
N LYS A 137 13.57 7.33 1.69
CA LYS A 137 13.12 8.35 0.73
C LYS A 137 11.98 7.89 -0.17
N PRO A 138 11.95 6.64 -0.71
CA PRO A 138 10.88 6.18 -1.58
C PRO A 138 9.50 6.17 -0.92
N PHE A 139 9.39 6.06 0.40
CA PHE A 139 8.10 6.05 1.09
C PHE A 139 7.25 7.30 0.84
N ILE A 140 7.86 8.43 0.46
CA ILE A 140 7.12 9.64 0.11
C ILE A 140 6.15 9.41 -1.06
N CYS A 141 6.43 8.45 -1.94
CA CYS A 141 5.54 8.12 -3.06
C CYS A 141 4.24 7.42 -2.64
N ILE A 142 4.14 6.96 -1.38
CA ILE A 142 2.89 6.39 -0.84
C ILE A 142 1.77 7.46 -0.76
N TYR A 143 2.10 8.77 -0.79
CA TYR A 143 1.08 9.83 -0.87
C TYR A 143 0.06 9.60 -1.99
N THR A 144 0.50 9.07 -3.14
CA THR A 144 -0.43 8.82 -4.24
C THR A 144 -1.46 7.73 -3.94
N ALA A 145 -1.15 6.77 -3.04
CA ALA A 145 -2.10 5.73 -2.66
C ALA A 145 -3.15 6.22 -1.67
N LEU A 146 -2.86 7.26 -0.89
CA LEU A 146 -3.66 7.70 0.25
C LEU A 146 -5.13 7.92 -0.09
N LEU A 147 -5.42 8.84 -0.99
CA LEU A 147 -6.79 9.11 -1.42
C LEU A 147 -7.27 8.12 -2.49
N SER A 148 -6.36 7.54 -3.26
CA SER A 148 -6.69 6.58 -4.31
C SER A 148 -7.33 5.31 -3.76
N ILE A 149 -6.79 4.74 -2.67
CA ILE A 149 -7.38 3.55 -2.04
C ILE A 149 -8.75 3.86 -1.45
N LEU A 150 -8.93 5.05 -0.88
CA LEU A 150 -10.22 5.52 -0.35
C LEU A 150 -11.25 5.71 -1.47
N ILE A 151 -10.87 6.26 -2.63
CA ILE A 151 -11.76 6.36 -3.80
C ILE A 151 -12.25 4.98 -4.21
N VAL A 152 -11.34 4.01 -4.36
CA VAL A 152 -11.72 2.66 -4.78
C VAL A 152 -12.59 1.98 -3.72
N GLY A 153 -12.29 2.14 -2.43
CA GLY A 153 -13.14 1.66 -1.34
C GLY A 153 -14.53 2.29 -1.34
N TYR A 154 -14.61 3.60 -1.55
CA TYR A 154 -15.86 4.35 -1.59
C TYR A 154 -16.80 3.88 -2.70
N VAL A 155 -16.29 3.79 -3.94
CA VAL A 155 -17.11 3.39 -5.09
C VAL A 155 -17.56 1.92 -5.04
N ASN A 156 -16.90 1.09 -4.25
CA ASN A 156 -17.26 -0.33 -4.08
C ASN A 156 -18.21 -0.57 -2.91
N ALA A 157 -18.34 0.35 -1.97
CA ALA A 157 -19.06 0.11 -0.72
C ALA A 157 -20.36 0.91 -0.58
N MET A 158 -20.61 1.92 -1.45
CA MET A 158 -21.66 2.90 -1.18
C MET A 158 -22.41 3.40 -2.42
N ASN A 159 -23.57 4.03 -2.14
CA ASN A 159 -24.18 4.96 -3.09
C ASN A 159 -23.27 6.17 -3.25
N ILE A 160 -22.80 6.42 -4.47
CA ILE A 160 -21.77 7.41 -4.75
C ILE A 160 -22.38 8.81 -4.77
N ASP A 161 -21.93 9.70 -3.88
CA ASP A 161 -22.14 11.13 -4.00
C ASP A 161 -21.06 11.72 -4.93
N GLY A 162 -21.47 12.33 -6.04
CA GLY A 162 -20.57 12.86 -7.05
C GLY A 162 -19.73 14.04 -6.57
N ASN A 163 -20.25 14.88 -5.65
CA ASN A 163 -19.50 16.01 -5.10
C ASN A 163 -18.35 15.51 -4.21
N PHE A 164 -18.67 14.57 -3.31
CA PHE A 164 -17.66 13.97 -2.45
C PHE A 164 -16.57 13.25 -3.28
N LEU A 165 -16.99 12.44 -4.27
CA LEU A 165 -16.03 11.77 -5.17
C LEU A 165 -15.15 12.76 -5.92
N SER A 166 -15.72 13.88 -6.40
CA SER A 166 -14.95 14.94 -7.08
C SER A 166 -13.88 15.54 -6.18
N ILE A 167 -14.23 15.86 -4.94
CA ILE A 167 -13.31 16.48 -3.96
C ILE A 167 -12.14 15.54 -3.67
N ILE A 168 -12.42 14.28 -3.33
CA ILE A 168 -11.34 13.33 -3.00
C ILE A 168 -10.50 12.98 -4.24
N TYR A 169 -11.10 12.97 -5.45
CA TYR A 169 -10.38 12.69 -6.69
C TYR A 169 -9.44 13.85 -7.07
N ILE A 170 -9.86 15.10 -6.90
CA ILE A 170 -8.97 16.26 -7.10
C ILE A 170 -7.77 16.17 -6.13
N GLY A 171 -8.01 15.84 -4.86
CA GLY A 171 -6.94 15.59 -3.90
C GLY A 171 -6.01 14.46 -4.32
N ALA A 172 -6.56 13.35 -4.84
CA ALA A 172 -5.78 12.23 -5.36
C ALA A 172 -4.90 12.65 -6.55
N CYS A 173 -5.40 13.49 -7.46
CA CYS A 173 -4.62 14.04 -8.56
C CYS A 173 -3.43 14.88 -8.07
N ILE A 174 -3.63 15.71 -7.06
CA ILE A 174 -2.55 16.52 -6.46
C ILE A 174 -1.48 15.60 -5.87
N PHE A 175 -1.87 14.58 -5.11
CA PHE A 175 -0.92 13.63 -4.54
C PHE A 175 -0.24 12.75 -5.59
N TYR A 176 -0.92 12.45 -6.71
CA TYR A 176 -0.31 11.75 -7.83
C TYR A 176 0.81 12.58 -8.47
N ILE A 177 0.55 13.86 -8.75
CA ILE A 177 1.55 14.77 -9.32
C ILE A 177 2.74 14.93 -8.36
N PHE A 178 2.47 15.07 -7.07
CA PHE A 178 3.50 15.13 -6.04
C PHE A 178 4.37 13.86 -6.03
N ALA A 179 3.75 12.68 -6.06
CA ALA A 179 4.48 11.41 -6.04
C ALA A 179 5.27 11.17 -7.34
N ILE A 180 4.73 11.54 -8.50
CA ILE A 180 5.46 11.47 -9.79
C ILE A 180 6.70 12.34 -9.75
N TYR A 181 6.59 13.57 -9.24
CA TYR A 181 7.74 14.45 -9.08
C TYR A 181 8.84 13.78 -8.24
N HIS A 182 8.48 13.21 -7.08
CA HIS A 182 9.43 12.53 -6.23
C HIS A 182 9.99 11.24 -6.83
N ALA A 183 9.19 10.47 -7.55
CA ALA A 183 9.66 9.27 -8.25
C ALA A 183 10.69 9.63 -9.33
N ILE A 184 10.42 10.64 -10.16
CA ILE A 184 11.35 11.16 -11.17
C ILE A 184 12.63 11.66 -10.50
N ARG A 185 12.50 12.45 -9.44
CA ARG A 185 13.63 12.98 -8.68
C ARG A 185 14.52 11.86 -8.17
N LEU A 186 13.97 10.88 -7.46
CA LEU A 186 14.73 9.80 -6.82
C LEU A 186 15.35 8.84 -7.85
N LEU A 187 14.58 8.43 -8.88
CA LEU A 187 15.02 7.40 -9.81
C LEU A 187 15.91 7.96 -10.95
N ILE A 188 15.65 9.18 -11.42
CA ILE A 188 16.31 9.75 -12.61
C ILE A 188 17.36 10.79 -12.24
N LEU A 189 17.01 11.75 -11.36
CA LEU A 189 17.90 12.87 -11.04
C LEU A 189 18.93 12.50 -9.98
N GLU A 190 18.49 11.91 -8.85
CA GLU A 190 19.38 11.49 -7.77
C GLU A 190 20.01 10.12 -8.04
N ARG A 191 19.41 9.33 -8.95
CA ARG A 191 19.86 7.96 -9.27
C ARG A 191 20.03 7.10 -8.03
N LEU A 192 19.03 7.16 -7.15
CA LEU A 192 19.04 6.45 -5.87
C LEU A 192 19.37 4.97 -6.12
N GLU A 193 20.33 4.44 -5.39
CA GLU A 193 20.63 3.01 -5.42
C GLU A 193 19.44 2.18 -4.90
N PHE A 194 19.35 0.94 -5.36
CA PHE A 194 18.22 0.09 -4.99
C PHE A 194 18.19 -0.15 -3.47
N VAL A 195 17.03 0.14 -2.90
CA VAL A 195 16.68 -0.16 -1.50
C VAL A 195 15.32 -0.85 -1.45
N PRO A 196 15.03 -1.70 -0.42
CA PRO A 196 13.76 -2.43 -0.34
C PRO A 196 12.52 -1.54 -0.35
N SER A 197 12.62 -0.29 0.06
CA SER A 197 11.52 0.68 0.00
C SER A 197 11.13 1.10 -1.43
N PHE A 198 11.85 0.66 -2.49
CA PHE A 198 11.41 0.81 -3.88
C PHE A 198 10.04 0.20 -4.15
N SER A 199 9.58 -0.74 -3.30
CA SER A 199 8.20 -1.21 -3.32
C SER A 199 7.16 -0.08 -3.26
N ALA A 200 7.51 1.08 -2.70
CA ALA A 200 6.66 2.27 -2.69
C ALA A 200 6.40 2.89 -4.09
N PHE A 201 7.16 2.49 -5.11
CA PHE A 201 6.90 2.87 -6.51
C PHE A 201 5.93 1.92 -7.24
N THR A 202 5.41 0.88 -6.59
CA THR A 202 4.54 -0.13 -7.22
C THR A 202 3.06 0.09 -6.90
N PHE A 203 2.55 -0.55 -5.86
CA PHE A 203 1.13 -0.48 -5.48
C PHE A 203 0.56 0.95 -5.44
N PRO A 204 1.24 1.97 -4.90
CA PRO A 204 0.72 3.33 -4.88
C PRO A 204 0.32 3.87 -6.25
N PHE A 205 1.12 3.62 -7.27
CA PHE A 205 0.82 4.06 -8.64
C PHE A 205 -0.26 3.19 -9.32
N VAL A 206 -0.28 1.89 -9.02
CA VAL A 206 -1.33 0.98 -9.51
C VAL A 206 -2.70 1.37 -8.98
N ILE A 207 -2.83 1.60 -7.67
CA ILE A 207 -4.13 1.96 -7.07
C ILE A 207 -4.61 3.34 -7.55
N SER A 208 -3.70 4.25 -7.90
CA SER A 208 -4.06 5.55 -8.48
C SER A 208 -4.66 5.41 -9.88
N ALA A 209 -4.11 4.54 -10.72
CA ALA A 209 -4.70 4.23 -12.01
C ALA A 209 -6.10 3.62 -11.84
N ILE A 210 -6.26 2.67 -10.90
CA ILE A 210 -7.57 2.05 -10.61
C ILE A 210 -8.58 3.10 -10.13
N ALA A 211 -8.17 4.03 -9.26
CA ALA A 211 -9.01 5.12 -8.78
C ALA A 211 -9.47 6.04 -9.92
N THR A 212 -8.57 6.37 -10.86
CA THR A 212 -8.90 7.16 -12.06
C THR A 212 -9.87 6.40 -12.97
N GLY A 213 -9.69 5.09 -13.13
CA GLY A 213 -10.63 4.23 -13.87
C GLY A 213 -12.02 4.18 -13.21
N ALA A 214 -12.08 4.16 -11.88
CA ALA A 214 -13.35 4.23 -11.14
C ALA A 214 -14.03 5.60 -11.30
N ALA A 215 -13.27 6.69 -11.22
CA ALA A 215 -13.78 8.04 -11.49
C ALA A 215 -14.29 8.18 -12.93
N TYR A 216 -13.57 7.63 -13.92
CA TYR A 216 -14.04 7.59 -15.31
C TYR A 216 -15.38 6.88 -15.44
N LYS A 217 -15.52 5.69 -14.84
CA LYS A 217 -16.78 4.92 -14.89
C LYS A 217 -17.96 5.71 -14.31
N PHE A 218 -17.72 6.52 -13.30
CA PHE A 218 -18.77 7.31 -12.66
C PHE A 218 -19.11 8.58 -13.44
N PHE A 219 -18.09 9.40 -13.81
CA PHE A 219 -18.30 10.70 -14.44
C PHE A 219 -18.49 10.64 -15.95
N GLY A 220 -18.04 9.60 -16.63
CA GLY A 220 -18.12 9.45 -18.08
C GLY A 220 -17.23 10.41 -18.88
N LEU A 221 -16.29 11.11 -18.24
CA LEU A 221 -15.44 12.12 -18.87
C LEU A 221 -14.27 11.47 -19.62
N ASN A 222 -14.20 11.62 -20.93
CA ASN A 222 -13.16 11.00 -21.77
C ASN A 222 -11.73 11.36 -21.33
N ILE A 223 -11.51 12.54 -20.76
CA ILE A 223 -10.20 12.93 -20.23
C ILE A 223 -9.73 11.97 -19.13
N LEU A 224 -10.63 11.47 -18.29
CA LEU A 224 -10.29 10.51 -17.22
C LEU A 224 -9.90 9.16 -17.81
N ASN A 225 -10.49 8.76 -18.95
CA ASN A 225 -10.08 7.54 -19.63
C ASN A 225 -8.64 7.65 -20.16
N HIS A 226 -8.28 8.77 -20.76
CA HIS A 226 -6.89 8.98 -21.21
C HIS A 226 -5.92 9.01 -20.02
N LEU A 227 -6.27 9.70 -18.94
CA LEU A 227 -5.46 9.73 -17.70
C LEU A 227 -5.30 8.34 -17.11
N PHE A 228 -6.35 7.52 -17.09
CA PHE A 228 -6.27 6.13 -16.64
C PHE A 228 -5.21 5.34 -17.41
N TYR A 229 -5.22 5.40 -18.76
CA TYR A 229 -4.23 4.68 -19.55
C TYR A 229 -2.81 5.19 -19.32
N ILE A 230 -2.62 6.51 -19.21
CA ILE A 230 -1.31 7.10 -18.92
C ILE A 230 -0.79 6.60 -17.56
N GLN A 231 -1.63 6.67 -16.52
CA GLN A 231 -1.28 6.19 -15.18
C GLN A 231 -1.03 4.69 -15.14
N ALA A 232 -1.81 3.89 -15.87
CA ALA A 232 -1.64 2.45 -15.96
C ALA A 232 -0.31 2.07 -16.64
N ILE A 233 0.08 2.76 -17.70
CA ILE A 233 1.37 2.55 -18.36
C ILE A 233 2.53 2.92 -17.42
N ILE A 234 2.45 4.06 -16.73
CA ILE A 234 3.48 4.48 -15.76
C ILE A 234 3.59 3.45 -14.64
N ALA A 235 2.45 3.02 -14.07
CA ALA A 235 2.42 2.00 -13.02
C ALA A 235 3.04 0.68 -13.49
N LEU A 236 2.73 0.23 -14.71
CA LEU A 236 3.29 -1.00 -15.29
C LEU A 236 4.80 -0.90 -15.44
N ILE A 237 5.32 0.21 -15.95
CA ILE A 237 6.77 0.44 -16.09
C ILE A 237 7.45 0.39 -14.72
N LEU A 238 6.88 1.06 -13.71
CA LEU A 238 7.43 1.08 -12.36
C LEU A 238 7.40 -0.31 -11.72
N VAL A 239 6.31 -1.08 -11.88
CA VAL A 239 6.20 -2.46 -11.36
C VAL A 239 7.26 -3.36 -12.00
N ILE A 240 7.43 -3.31 -13.33
CA ILE A 240 8.44 -4.10 -14.05
C ILE A 240 9.85 -3.72 -13.57
N TYR A 241 10.13 -2.42 -13.51
CA TYR A 241 11.43 -1.92 -13.07
C TYR A 241 11.78 -2.36 -11.65
N VAL A 242 10.86 -2.17 -10.71
CA VAL A 242 11.07 -2.55 -9.31
C VAL A 242 11.19 -4.07 -9.16
N SER A 243 10.36 -4.84 -9.86
CA SER A 243 10.45 -6.31 -9.85
C SER A 243 11.79 -6.81 -10.37
N TYR A 244 12.30 -6.19 -11.44
CA TYR A 244 13.66 -6.47 -11.96
C TYR A 244 14.74 -6.18 -10.91
N LYS A 245 14.66 -5.02 -10.23
CA LYS A 245 15.61 -4.64 -9.18
C LYS A 245 15.58 -5.58 -7.97
N TYR A 246 14.40 -6.03 -7.55
CA TYR A 246 14.30 -7.05 -6.51
C TYR A 246 14.89 -8.39 -6.94
N PHE A 247 14.67 -8.80 -8.19
CA PHE A 247 15.25 -10.03 -8.72
C PHE A 247 16.78 -9.95 -8.74
N GLU A 248 17.33 -8.84 -9.22
CA GLU A 248 18.79 -8.58 -9.22
C GLU A 248 19.37 -8.67 -7.79
N PHE A 249 18.73 -8.00 -6.83
CA PHE A 249 19.11 -8.04 -5.42
C PHE A 249 19.09 -9.45 -4.82
N LEU A 250 18.04 -10.22 -5.08
CA LEU A 250 17.90 -11.59 -4.58
C LEU A 250 18.96 -12.52 -5.18
N MET A 251 19.29 -12.37 -6.47
CA MET A 251 20.33 -13.19 -7.12
C MET A 251 21.70 -12.92 -6.53
N VAL A 252 22.05 -11.66 -6.28
CA VAL A 252 23.30 -11.28 -5.61
C VAL A 252 23.34 -11.84 -4.18
N PHE A 253 22.26 -11.73 -3.44
CA PHE A 253 22.16 -12.27 -2.07
C PHE A 253 22.36 -13.79 -2.05
N LEU A 254 21.70 -14.55 -2.93
CA LEU A 254 21.84 -16.00 -3.04
C LEU A 254 23.27 -16.41 -3.44
N TYR A 255 23.90 -15.66 -4.32
CA TYR A 255 25.31 -15.89 -4.68
C TYR A 255 26.24 -15.72 -3.48
N LEU A 256 26.08 -14.62 -2.71
CA LEU A 256 26.89 -14.37 -1.50
C LEU A 256 26.67 -15.43 -0.43
N VAL A 257 25.45 -15.87 -0.21
CA VAL A 257 25.15 -16.98 0.72
C VAL A 257 25.85 -18.27 0.30
N ASN A 258 25.81 -18.62 -0.99
CA ASN A 258 26.51 -19.80 -1.52
C ASN A 258 28.04 -19.71 -1.33
N VAL A 259 28.62 -18.55 -1.56
CA VAL A 259 30.06 -18.32 -1.33
C VAL A 259 30.41 -18.50 0.14
N LEU A 260 29.62 -17.93 1.06
CA LEU A 260 29.83 -18.07 2.50
C LEU A 260 29.72 -19.53 2.97
N ILE A 261 28.72 -20.27 2.49
CA ILE A 261 28.55 -21.68 2.81
C ILE A 261 29.78 -22.50 2.34
N ASN A 262 30.25 -22.23 1.14
CA ASN A 262 31.45 -22.93 0.60
C ASN A 262 32.74 -22.59 1.37
N ILE A 263 32.84 -21.41 1.99
CA ILE A 263 33.97 -21.03 2.85
C ILE A 263 33.89 -21.75 4.21
N LEU A 264 32.67 -21.89 4.78
CA LEU A 264 32.46 -22.52 6.09
C LEU A 264 32.59 -24.05 6.07
N ILE A 265 32.42 -24.68 4.91
CA ILE A 265 32.51 -26.13 4.74
C ILE A 265 33.97 -26.59 4.44
N LYS A 266 34.85 -25.68 4.08
CA LYS A 266 36.30 -25.91 3.92
C LYS A 266 37.06 -25.68 5.23
#